data_541c5dc8ba191b1293b1bab0c145c2fb
#
_entry.id   541c5dc8ba191b1293b1bab0c145c2fb
#
_cell.length_a   1.000
_cell.length_b   1.000
_cell.length_c   1.000
_cell.angle_alpha   90.00
_cell.angle_beta   90.00
_cell.angle_gamma   90.00
#
_symmetry.space_group_name_H-M   'P 1'
#
loop_
_entity.id
_entity.type
_entity.pdbx_description
1 polymer ?
#
loop_
_entity_poly.entity_id
_entity_poly.type
_entity_poly.pdbx_seq_one_letter_code
_entity_poly.pdbx_strand_id
1 'polypeptide(L)'
;EVTQAQYREFIDATGHVSGTKCAIWNGETWLHTEGSDWRDPGYGRPPADNEPVACVTWTDVKAYTVWLAEKTGQAYRLPTEAEWEYAARAGTTGEYAWGDDPDGGCDVANYYDQSGTDPKRPHDPVGCDDGYAIVAPVGSLQPNALGLYDIIGNVWEWVDDWYFMPVPLTPTD
;
A
#
# COMPACT_ATOMS: atom_id res chain seq x y z
N GLU A 1 2.02 -5.72 5.71
CA GLU A 1 0.71 -5.64 5.04
C GLU A 1 -0.24 -6.73 5.53
N VAL A 2 -1.56 -6.48 5.46
CA VAL A 2 -2.63 -7.46 5.74
C VAL A 2 -2.98 -8.18 4.44
N THR A 3 -3.02 -9.51 4.46
CA THR A 3 -3.35 -10.30 3.26
C THR A 3 -4.85 -10.36 2.98
N GLN A 4 -5.22 -10.70 1.74
CA GLN A 4 -6.59 -10.99 1.32
C GLN A 4 -7.25 -12.05 2.20
N ALA A 5 -6.52 -13.12 2.54
CA ALA A 5 -7.04 -14.19 3.40
C ALA A 5 -7.34 -13.70 4.84
N GLN A 6 -6.44 -12.90 5.42
CA GLN A 6 -6.62 -12.32 6.76
C GLN A 6 -7.80 -11.35 6.82
N TYR A 7 -7.96 -10.52 5.78
CA TYR A 7 -9.08 -9.59 5.73
C TYR A 7 -10.42 -10.32 5.51
N ARG A 8 -10.44 -11.36 4.69
CA ARG A 8 -11.61 -12.22 4.50
C ARG A 8 -12.04 -12.88 5.82
N GLU A 9 -11.09 -13.36 6.63
CA GLU A 9 -11.39 -13.91 7.95
C GLU A 9 -12.11 -12.89 8.86
N PHE A 10 -11.69 -11.63 8.83
CA PHE A 10 -12.37 -10.56 9.55
C PHE A 10 -13.80 -10.35 9.05
N ILE A 11 -14.00 -10.29 7.73
CA ILE A 11 -15.33 -10.13 7.13
C ILE A 11 -16.25 -11.29 7.53
N ASP A 12 -15.75 -12.52 7.43
CA ASP A 12 -16.52 -13.73 7.74
C ASP A 12 -16.88 -13.81 9.24
N ALA A 13 -15.98 -13.37 10.11
CA ALA A 13 -16.19 -13.38 11.55
C ALA A 13 -17.15 -12.31 12.06
N THR A 14 -17.20 -11.14 11.39
CA THR A 14 -17.91 -9.95 11.89
C THR A 14 -19.14 -9.58 11.07
N GLY A 15 -19.22 -10.02 9.81
CA GLY A 15 -20.21 -9.54 8.86
C GLY A 15 -20.02 -8.07 8.47
N HIS A 16 -18.82 -7.52 8.68
CA HIS A 16 -18.51 -6.12 8.33
C HIS A 16 -18.75 -5.87 6.84
N VAL A 17 -19.39 -4.75 6.52
CA VAL A 17 -19.64 -4.31 5.15
C VAL A 17 -18.60 -3.26 4.77
N SER A 18 -17.64 -3.68 3.95
CA SER A 18 -16.57 -2.78 3.46
C SER A 18 -17.09 -1.73 2.49
N GLY A 19 -16.36 -0.62 2.40
CA GLY A 19 -16.60 0.40 1.39
C GLY A 19 -16.49 -0.16 -0.03
N THR A 20 -17.19 0.48 -0.96
CA THR A 20 -17.31 0.04 -2.36
C THR A 20 -16.81 1.09 -3.36
N LYS A 21 -15.87 1.94 -2.94
CA LYS A 21 -15.23 2.95 -3.80
C LYS A 21 -13.73 2.82 -3.72
N CYS A 22 -13.12 2.54 -4.85
CA CYS A 22 -11.68 2.40 -4.97
C CYS A 22 -11.15 3.31 -6.09
N ALA A 23 -9.97 3.89 -5.89
CA ALA A 23 -9.26 4.57 -6.95
C ALA A 23 -8.54 3.53 -7.80
N ILE A 24 -8.97 3.36 -9.05
CA ILE A 24 -8.40 2.42 -10.01
C ILE A 24 -7.79 3.21 -11.17
N TRP A 25 -6.59 2.83 -11.59
CA TRP A 25 -5.95 3.37 -12.78
C TRP A 25 -6.63 2.84 -14.05
N ASN A 26 -7.14 3.74 -14.90
CA ASN A 26 -7.83 3.37 -16.14
C ASN A 26 -6.94 3.44 -17.40
N GLY A 27 -5.63 3.64 -17.21
CA GLY A 27 -4.68 3.88 -18.27
C GLY A 27 -4.46 5.37 -18.64
N GLU A 28 -5.16 6.29 -17.96
CA GLU A 28 -5.01 7.76 -18.19
C GLU A 28 -5.02 8.53 -16.88
N THR A 29 -5.87 8.13 -15.95
CA THR A 29 -6.03 8.78 -14.64
C THR A 29 -6.56 7.79 -13.61
N TRP A 30 -6.42 8.16 -12.35
CA TRP A 30 -7.05 7.45 -11.23
C TRP A 30 -8.52 7.85 -11.13
N LEU A 31 -9.41 6.88 -11.20
CA LEU A 31 -10.85 7.08 -11.07
C LEU A 31 -11.39 6.35 -9.85
N HIS A 32 -12.21 7.04 -9.07
CA HIS A 32 -13.02 6.39 -8.05
C HIS A 32 -14.14 5.60 -8.73
N THR A 33 -13.97 4.28 -8.79
CA THR A 33 -14.90 3.37 -9.46
C THR A 33 -15.89 2.83 -8.43
N GLU A 34 -17.17 3.10 -8.64
CA GLU A 34 -18.23 2.53 -7.79
C GLU A 34 -18.39 1.03 -8.03
N GLY A 35 -18.61 0.29 -6.96
CA GLY A 35 -18.72 -1.17 -7.00
C GLY A 35 -17.39 -1.92 -6.91
N SER A 36 -16.25 -1.22 -7.01
CA SER A 36 -14.94 -1.82 -6.72
C SER A 36 -14.71 -1.89 -5.22
N ASP A 37 -14.32 -3.05 -4.74
CA ASP A 37 -14.02 -3.29 -3.34
C ASP A 37 -12.78 -4.19 -3.20
N TRP A 38 -12.49 -4.63 -2.01
CA TRP A 38 -11.34 -5.48 -1.70
C TRP A 38 -11.34 -6.83 -2.45
N ARG A 39 -12.47 -7.29 -3.01
CA ARG A 39 -12.61 -8.53 -3.80
C ARG A 39 -12.26 -8.32 -5.26
N ASP A 40 -12.45 -7.08 -5.74
CA ASP A 40 -12.11 -6.67 -7.11
C ASP A 40 -11.44 -5.28 -7.10
N PRO A 41 -10.15 -5.24 -6.73
CA PRO A 41 -9.39 -3.99 -6.68
C PRO A 41 -8.92 -3.49 -8.06
N GLY A 42 -9.45 -4.03 -9.14
CA GLY A 42 -9.14 -3.58 -10.50
C GLY A 42 -7.87 -4.18 -11.11
N TYR A 43 -7.40 -5.32 -10.61
CA TYR A 43 -6.21 -6.01 -11.13
C TYR A 43 -6.45 -6.77 -12.45
N GLY A 44 -7.68 -6.76 -12.98
CA GLY A 44 -8.06 -7.57 -14.16
C GLY A 44 -8.15 -9.07 -13.88
N ARG A 45 -7.93 -9.48 -12.65
CA ARG A 45 -8.06 -10.83 -12.10
C ARG A 45 -8.46 -10.77 -10.62
N PRO A 46 -9.03 -11.85 -10.06
CA PRO A 46 -9.21 -11.92 -8.61
C PRO A 46 -7.86 -11.87 -7.88
N PRO A 47 -7.77 -11.15 -6.75
CA PRO A 47 -6.56 -11.16 -5.92
C PRO A 47 -6.33 -12.53 -5.28
N ALA A 48 -5.07 -12.92 -5.12
CA ALA A 48 -4.70 -14.16 -4.44
C ALA A 48 -4.74 -13.99 -2.90
N ASP A 49 -4.89 -15.10 -2.19
CA ASP A 49 -5.03 -15.12 -0.72
C ASP A 49 -3.83 -14.50 0.02
N ASN A 50 -2.62 -14.60 -0.55
CA ASN A 50 -1.39 -14.07 0.00
C ASN A 50 -0.98 -12.70 -0.56
N GLU A 51 -1.80 -12.09 -1.40
CA GLU A 51 -1.61 -10.70 -1.84
C GLU A 51 -2.18 -9.72 -0.81
N PRO A 52 -1.70 -8.47 -0.75
CA PRO A 52 -2.22 -7.48 0.18
C PRO A 52 -3.67 -7.15 -0.13
N VAL A 53 -4.44 -6.88 0.92
CA VAL A 53 -5.78 -6.35 0.75
C VAL A 53 -5.70 -4.88 0.31
N ALA A 54 -6.31 -4.57 -0.81
CA ALA A 54 -6.45 -3.20 -1.33
C ALA A 54 -7.93 -2.79 -1.38
N CYS A 55 -8.21 -1.53 -1.75
CA CYS A 55 -9.57 -1.01 -1.86
C CYS A 55 -10.38 -1.09 -0.56
N VAL A 56 -9.74 -0.86 0.56
CA VAL A 56 -10.32 -0.72 1.89
C VAL A 56 -10.31 0.75 2.32
N THR A 57 -11.36 1.19 2.99
CA THR A 57 -11.43 2.54 3.55
C THR A 57 -10.71 2.63 4.90
N TRP A 58 -10.39 3.85 5.34
CA TRP A 58 -9.84 4.07 6.68
C TRP A 58 -10.76 3.50 7.79
N THR A 59 -12.08 3.60 7.63
CA THR A 59 -13.06 3.02 8.55
C THR A 59 -12.98 1.49 8.58
N ASP A 60 -12.79 0.85 7.43
CA ASP A 60 -12.61 -0.60 7.34
C ASP A 60 -11.35 -1.05 8.09
N VAL A 61 -10.24 -0.33 7.90
CA VAL A 61 -8.98 -0.63 8.59
C VAL A 61 -9.11 -0.43 10.10
N LYS A 62 -9.78 0.61 10.56
CA LYS A 62 -10.04 0.81 12.00
C LYS A 62 -10.91 -0.32 12.58
N ALA A 63 -11.94 -0.77 11.85
CA ALA A 63 -12.74 -1.92 12.29
C ALA A 63 -11.91 -3.21 12.35
N TYR A 64 -11.04 -3.43 11.36
CA TYR A 64 -10.12 -4.57 11.34
C TYR A 64 -9.17 -4.55 12.55
N THR A 65 -8.55 -3.39 12.87
CA THR A 65 -7.61 -3.30 14.00
C THR A 65 -8.29 -3.56 15.34
N VAL A 66 -9.56 -3.13 15.52
CA VAL A 66 -10.35 -3.41 16.73
C VAL A 66 -10.65 -4.91 16.83
N TRP A 67 -11.13 -5.53 15.75
CA TRP A 67 -11.39 -6.98 15.73
C TRP A 67 -10.12 -7.80 16.00
N LEU A 68 -8.99 -7.41 15.40
CA LEU A 68 -7.72 -8.10 15.59
C LEU A 68 -7.24 -7.98 17.05
N ALA A 69 -7.43 -6.82 17.67
CA ALA A 69 -7.10 -6.62 19.07
C ALA A 69 -7.94 -7.53 20.00
N GLU A 70 -9.24 -7.62 19.76
CA GLU A 70 -10.15 -8.51 20.51
C GLU A 70 -9.77 -9.99 20.30
N LYS A 71 -9.46 -10.38 19.06
CA LYS A 71 -9.09 -11.75 18.70
C LYS A 71 -7.80 -12.22 19.35
N THR A 72 -6.81 -11.34 19.43
CA THR A 72 -5.43 -11.68 19.86
C THR A 72 -5.12 -11.29 21.31
N GLY A 73 -5.91 -10.41 21.90
CA GLY A 73 -5.62 -9.80 23.20
C GLY A 73 -4.46 -8.80 23.17
N GLN A 74 -4.02 -8.37 21.99
CA GLN A 74 -2.96 -7.39 21.80
C GLN A 74 -3.54 -6.06 21.31
N ALA A 75 -2.89 -4.94 21.64
CA ALA A 75 -3.31 -3.65 21.14
C ALA A 75 -2.78 -3.42 19.71
N TYR A 76 -3.70 -3.20 18.77
CA TYR A 76 -3.38 -2.81 17.40
C TYR A 76 -3.97 -1.45 17.08
N ARG A 77 -3.24 -0.65 16.33
CA ARG A 77 -3.68 0.63 15.80
C ARG A 77 -2.97 0.93 14.48
N LEU A 78 -3.47 1.89 13.73
CA LEU A 78 -2.69 2.47 12.65
C LEU A 78 -1.46 3.21 13.19
N PRO A 79 -0.34 3.21 12.47
CA PRO A 79 0.78 4.08 12.79
C PRO A 79 0.41 5.54 12.50
N THR A 80 1.07 6.47 13.16
CA THR A 80 1.11 7.85 12.68
C THR A 80 1.99 7.95 11.44
N GLU A 81 1.85 9.04 10.65
CA GLU A 81 2.72 9.30 9.50
C GLU A 81 4.20 9.30 9.90
N ALA A 82 4.53 9.93 11.03
CA ALA A 82 5.90 9.96 11.54
C ALA A 82 6.43 8.58 11.95
N GLU A 83 5.61 7.73 12.54
CA GLU A 83 5.96 6.35 12.88
C GLU A 83 6.16 5.51 11.62
N TRP A 84 5.30 5.69 10.64
CA TRP A 84 5.40 5.02 9.34
C TRP A 84 6.69 5.42 8.62
N GLU A 85 6.96 6.72 8.50
CA GLU A 85 8.18 7.24 7.85
C GLU A 85 9.45 6.74 8.55
N TYR A 86 9.46 6.77 9.89
CA TYR A 86 10.58 6.24 10.69
C TYR A 86 10.82 4.75 10.40
N ALA A 87 9.74 3.96 10.35
CA ALA A 87 9.79 2.53 10.08
C ALA A 87 10.24 2.24 8.63
N ALA A 88 9.72 3.00 7.66
CA ALA A 88 10.07 2.85 6.26
C ALA A 88 11.54 3.19 6.00
N ARG A 89 12.04 4.28 6.56
CA ARG A 89 13.45 4.67 6.40
C ARG A 89 14.41 3.76 7.15
N ALA A 90 14.01 3.15 8.23
CA ALA A 90 14.86 2.22 8.99
C ALA A 90 16.29 2.76 9.28
N GLY A 91 16.41 4.07 9.50
CA GLY A 91 17.68 4.75 9.77
C GLY A 91 18.42 5.29 8.54
N THR A 92 17.91 5.09 7.33
CA THR A 92 18.52 5.67 6.13
C THR A 92 18.19 7.15 5.99
N THR A 93 19.09 7.92 5.33
CA THR A 93 18.96 9.37 5.10
C THR A 93 19.02 9.74 3.62
N GLY A 94 19.12 8.74 2.73
CA GLY A 94 19.13 8.94 1.29
C GLY A 94 17.79 9.41 0.72
N GLU A 95 17.74 9.68 -0.55
CA GLU A 95 16.52 10.06 -1.26
C GLU A 95 15.46 8.95 -1.12
N TYR A 96 15.86 7.70 -1.31
CA TYR A 96 15.04 6.51 -1.04
C TYR A 96 15.56 5.76 0.18
N ALA A 97 14.75 4.87 0.74
CA ALA A 97 15.16 4.02 1.87
C ALA A 97 16.26 2.99 1.50
N TRP A 98 16.43 2.71 0.21
CA TRP A 98 17.51 1.84 -0.32
C TRP A 98 18.74 2.62 -0.84
N GLY A 99 18.74 3.94 -0.83
CA GLY A 99 19.83 4.79 -1.28
C GLY A 99 19.38 5.91 -2.22
N ASP A 100 20.25 6.38 -3.09
CA ASP A 100 19.97 7.51 -3.97
C ASP A 100 19.70 7.09 -5.43
N ASP A 101 19.91 5.82 -5.76
CA ASP A 101 19.67 5.28 -7.10
C ASP A 101 18.22 4.75 -7.20
N PRO A 102 17.36 5.34 -8.05
CA PRO A 102 15.99 4.86 -8.23
C PRO A 102 15.93 3.41 -8.72
N ASP A 103 16.92 2.95 -9.47
CA ASP A 103 16.98 1.57 -10.00
C ASP A 103 17.40 0.52 -8.94
N GLY A 104 17.82 0.95 -7.76
CA GLY A 104 18.24 0.07 -6.67
C GLY A 104 17.11 -0.53 -5.84
N GLY A 105 15.85 -0.17 -6.10
CA GLY A 105 14.73 -0.50 -5.21
C GLY A 105 14.00 -1.81 -5.50
N CYS A 106 14.18 -2.44 -6.66
CA CYS A 106 13.40 -3.62 -7.07
C CYS A 106 13.57 -4.85 -6.18
N ASP A 107 14.65 -4.94 -5.42
CA ASP A 107 14.84 -6.03 -4.46
C ASP A 107 13.98 -5.87 -3.20
N VAL A 108 13.54 -4.64 -2.88
CA VAL A 108 12.91 -4.29 -1.60
C VAL A 108 11.51 -3.70 -1.73
N ALA A 109 11.12 -3.27 -2.93
CA ALA A 109 9.85 -2.59 -3.17
C ALA A 109 9.26 -2.99 -4.53
N ASN A 110 7.94 -3.22 -4.58
CA ASN A 110 7.21 -3.31 -5.84
C ASN A 110 6.71 -1.90 -6.20
N TYR A 111 7.16 -1.39 -7.35
CA TYR A 111 6.79 -0.07 -7.87
C TYR A 111 6.84 -0.07 -9.40
N TYR A 112 6.63 1.08 -10.06
CA TYR A 112 6.56 1.13 -11.53
C TYR A 112 7.94 0.92 -12.17
N ASP A 113 8.19 -0.30 -12.63
CA ASP A 113 9.44 -0.83 -13.17
C ASP A 113 9.24 -1.51 -14.55
N GLN A 114 10.22 -2.32 -14.97
CA GLN A 114 10.19 -3.01 -16.26
C GLN A 114 9.20 -4.18 -16.32
N SER A 115 8.70 -4.70 -15.18
CA SER A 115 7.75 -5.80 -15.10
C SER A 115 6.34 -5.40 -15.55
N GLY A 116 5.97 -4.12 -15.33
CA GLY A 116 4.62 -3.59 -15.53
C GLY A 116 4.57 -2.33 -16.37
N THR A 117 5.17 -2.31 -17.57
CA THR A 117 5.17 -1.12 -18.43
C THR A 117 3.78 -0.77 -18.95
N ASP A 118 3.32 0.43 -18.68
CA ASP A 118 2.11 1.02 -19.25
C ASP A 118 2.51 2.28 -20.06
N PRO A 119 2.38 2.27 -21.39
CA PRO A 119 2.79 3.39 -22.24
C PRO A 119 1.96 4.67 -22.01
N LYS A 120 0.88 4.58 -21.26
CA LYS A 120 0.05 5.74 -20.88
C LYS A 120 0.48 6.41 -19.58
N ARG A 121 1.41 5.81 -18.84
CA ARG A 121 1.98 6.44 -17.64
C ARG A 121 2.80 7.66 -18.04
N PRO A 122 2.74 8.76 -17.26
CA PRO A 122 3.46 10.00 -17.57
C PRO A 122 4.97 9.93 -17.35
N HIS A 123 5.46 8.84 -16.80
CA HIS A 123 6.88 8.62 -16.47
C HIS A 123 7.35 7.31 -17.08
N ASP A 124 8.62 7.24 -17.42
CA ASP A 124 9.26 5.99 -17.77
C ASP A 124 9.37 5.09 -16.53
N PRO A 125 9.29 3.77 -16.69
CA PRO A 125 9.56 2.85 -15.59
C PRO A 125 11.04 2.94 -15.18
N VAL A 126 11.34 2.64 -13.92
CA VAL A 126 12.73 2.49 -13.47
C VAL A 126 13.44 1.34 -14.20
N GLY A 127 14.77 1.35 -14.21
CA GLY A 127 15.59 0.45 -15.03
C GLY A 127 15.73 -0.98 -14.49
N CYS A 128 15.14 -1.30 -13.33
CA CYS A 128 15.15 -2.66 -12.76
C CYS A 128 13.81 -3.39 -13.00
N ASP A 129 13.70 -4.61 -12.49
CA ASP A 129 12.55 -5.50 -12.63
C ASP A 129 12.33 -6.27 -11.32
N ASP A 130 11.24 -6.00 -10.60
CA ASP A 130 10.88 -6.68 -9.36
C ASP A 130 10.10 -7.99 -9.59
N GLY A 131 9.68 -8.24 -10.83
CA GLY A 131 8.93 -9.43 -11.25
C GLY A 131 7.41 -9.32 -11.05
N TYR A 132 6.88 -8.19 -10.61
CA TYR A 132 5.46 -8.02 -10.29
C TYR A 132 4.83 -6.83 -11.01
N ALA A 133 4.10 -7.08 -12.07
CA ALA A 133 3.50 -6.04 -12.91
C ALA A 133 2.40 -5.20 -12.20
N ILE A 134 1.79 -5.70 -11.12
CA ILE A 134 0.66 -5.06 -10.43
C ILE A 134 0.89 -5.06 -8.91
N VAL A 135 0.87 -6.23 -8.29
CA VAL A 135 0.97 -6.42 -6.85
C VAL A 135 1.78 -7.67 -6.55
N ALA A 136 2.69 -7.58 -5.60
CA ALA A 136 3.50 -8.68 -5.11
C ALA A 136 2.79 -9.40 -3.95
N PRO A 137 2.96 -10.72 -3.79
CA PRO A 137 2.56 -11.39 -2.54
C PRO A 137 3.26 -10.78 -1.33
N VAL A 138 2.55 -10.64 -0.22
CA VAL A 138 3.09 -10.06 1.02
C VAL A 138 4.36 -10.77 1.45
N GLY A 139 5.42 -10.02 1.73
CA GLY A 139 6.71 -10.53 2.20
C GLY A 139 7.54 -11.25 1.13
N SER A 140 7.27 -11.03 -0.16
CA SER A 140 8.02 -11.69 -1.24
C SER A 140 9.31 -10.98 -1.61
N LEU A 141 9.47 -9.71 -1.29
CA LEU A 141 10.69 -8.93 -1.48
C LEU A 141 11.54 -8.90 -0.20
N GLN A 142 12.70 -8.26 -0.24
CA GLN A 142 13.59 -8.20 0.92
C GLN A 142 13.08 -7.20 1.97
N PRO A 143 13.23 -7.48 3.27
CA PRO A 143 12.85 -6.54 4.32
C PRO A 143 13.86 -5.39 4.43
N ASN A 144 13.42 -4.28 5.00
CA ASN A 144 14.32 -3.20 5.41
C ASN A 144 15.17 -3.58 6.63
N ALA A 145 16.04 -2.67 7.09
CA ALA A 145 16.96 -2.93 8.22
C ALA A 145 16.26 -3.18 9.57
N LEU A 146 14.99 -2.85 9.72
CA LEU A 146 14.16 -3.20 10.89
C LEU A 146 13.42 -4.53 10.71
N GLY A 147 13.60 -5.25 9.60
CA GLY A 147 12.94 -6.51 9.32
C GLY A 147 11.49 -6.35 8.82
N LEU A 148 11.11 -5.16 8.35
CA LEU A 148 9.77 -4.88 7.83
C LEU A 148 9.75 -5.09 6.31
N TYR A 149 8.78 -5.87 5.86
CA TYR A 149 8.52 -6.16 4.45
C TYR A 149 7.49 -5.20 3.89
N ASP A 150 7.59 -4.92 2.60
CA ASP A 150 6.57 -4.23 1.78
C ASP A 150 6.15 -2.84 2.33
N ILE A 151 6.94 -2.26 3.24
CA ILE A 151 6.64 -0.94 3.82
C ILE A 151 6.87 0.20 2.81
N ILE A 152 7.48 -0.09 1.67
CA ILE A 152 7.64 0.82 0.55
C ILE A 152 7.13 0.13 -0.70
N GLY A 153 6.27 0.79 -1.45
CA GLY A 153 5.69 0.26 -2.69
C GLY A 153 4.50 -0.67 -2.45
N ASN A 154 4.28 -1.58 -3.35
CA ASN A 154 3.21 -2.58 -3.40
C ASN A 154 1.79 -1.98 -3.35
N VAL A 155 1.27 -1.64 -2.18
CA VAL A 155 -0.01 -0.94 -2.01
C VAL A 155 0.14 0.27 -1.10
N TRP A 156 -0.73 1.26 -1.26
CA TRP A 156 -0.79 2.42 -0.37
C TRP A 156 -1.28 2.00 1.00
N GLU A 157 -0.67 2.54 2.04
CA GLU A 157 -0.97 2.22 3.43
C GLU A 157 -1.66 3.38 4.15
N TRP A 158 -2.69 3.04 4.94
CA TRP A 158 -3.38 4.01 5.78
C TRP A 158 -2.57 4.33 7.05
N VAL A 159 -2.50 5.61 7.39
CA VAL A 159 -1.99 6.11 8.68
C VAL A 159 -3.11 6.74 9.50
N ASP A 160 -2.87 6.99 10.78
CA ASP A 160 -3.90 7.57 11.68
C ASP A 160 -4.01 9.10 11.56
N ASP A 161 -3.10 9.74 10.83
CA ASP A 161 -3.08 11.19 10.62
C ASP A 161 -4.01 11.62 9.48
N TRP A 162 -4.50 12.85 9.55
CA TRP A 162 -5.19 13.48 8.44
C TRP A 162 -4.18 13.93 7.37
N TYR A 163 -4.48 13.62 6.12
CA TYR A 163 -3.68 14.13 5.02
C TYR A 163 -3.85 15.65 4.91
N PHE A 164 -2.77 16.38 5.13
CA PHE A 164 -2.72 17.82 4.98
C PHE A 164 -1.84 18.17 3.79
N MET A 165 -2.43 18.65 2.69
CA MET A 165 -1.61 19.29 1.65
C MET A 165 -1.10 20.62 2.21
N PRO A 166 0.21 20.82 2.37
CA PRO A 166 0.72 22.14 2.69
C PRO A 166 0.32 23.08 1.56
N VAL A 167 -0.50 24.09 1.89
CA VAL A 167 -0.73 25.21 0.96
C VAL A 167 0.65 25.80 0.70
N PRO A 168 1.10 25.95 -0.57
CA PRO A 168 2.34 26.65 -0.85
C PRO A 168 2.29 28.00 -0.15
N LEU A 169 3.22 28.27 0.75
CA LEU A 169 3.39 29.60 1.31
C LEU A 169 3.71 30.50 0.12
N THR A 170 2.75 31.25 -0.37
CA THR A 170 3.03 32.33 -1.30
C THR A 170 4.00 33.26 -0.58
N PRO A 171 5.17 33.57 -1.17
CA PRO A 171 6.04 34.57 -0.58
C PRO A 171 5.18 35.85 -0.41
N THR A 172 4.98 36.25 0.82
CA THR A 172 4.45 37.60 1.10
C THR A 172 5.62 38.52 0.82
N ASP A 173 5.48 39.37 -0.25
CA ASP A 173 6.36 40.48 -0.52
C ASP A 173 6.55 41.41 0.68
#